data_6126382c6361a62b749d8f3deb01d356
#
_entry.id   6126382c6361a62b749d8f3deb01d356
#
_cell.length_a   1.000
_cell.length_b   1.000
_cell.length_c   1.000
_cell.angle_alpha   90.00
_cell.angle_beta   90.00
_cell.angle_gamma   90.00
#
_symmetry.space_group_name_H-M   'P 1'
#
loop_
_entity.id
_entity.type
_entity.pdbx_description
1 polymer ?
#
loop_
_entity_poly.entity_id
_entity_poly.type
_entity_poly.pdbx_seq_one_letter_code
_entity_poly.pdbx_strand_id
1 'polypeptide(L)'
;AISASPASVSVLQGSSGTSTITTTVSGGFSSAIGLTASGQPTGVTVTLNPTSIAAPGSGTSTMTMVVASTTVVGTYTITVTATGGGITHTTTVALTVTAPTAGAFTISVSPTSGYLRQGQSGYAVVTTAVSGGFSSAIALSATGAPSGVTISFTPASIAAPGAGTSDMLLTVSRTAPVGTYPITIKGIGGGITHTTVLTFEVVRR
;
A
#
# COMPACT_ATOMS: atom_id res chain seq x y z
N ALA A 1 -11.10 -27.49 28.20
CA ALA A 1 -11.04 -26.06 27.86
C ALA A 1 -10.53 -25.86 26.44
N ILE A 2 -10.86 -24.71 25.84
CA ILE A 2 -10.34 -24.26 24.52
C ILE A 2 -9.84 -22.80 24.63
N SER A 3 -8.78 -22.47 23.93
CA SER A 3 -8.24 -21.11 23.85
C SER A 3 -7.69 -20.81 22.45
N ALA A 4 -7.51 -19.54 22.14
CA ALA A 4 -6.91 -19.05 20.91
C ALA A 4 -5.74 -18.11 21.20
N SER A 5 -4.63 -18.25 20.49
CA SER A 5 -3.47 -17.38 20.62
C SER A 5 -2.82 -17.12 19.24
N PRO A 6 -2.74 -15.86 18.82
CA PRO A 6 -3.32 -14.67 19.44
C PRO A 6 -4.87 -14.69 19.41
N ALA A 7 -5.52 -14.07 20.38
CA ALA A 7 -6.98 -13.90 20.42
C ALA A 7 -7.48 -12.76 19.51
N SER A 8 -6.56 -11.97 18.93
CA SER A 8 -6.85 -10.95 17.93
C SER A 8 -5.80 -10.98 16.83
N VAL A 9 -6.26 -10.85 15.57
CA VAL A 9 -5.41 -10.89 14.37
C VAL A 9 -5.82 -9.74 13.46
N SER A 10 -4.86 -8.93 13.04
CA SER A 10 -5.07 -7.89 12.02
C SER A 10 -4.55 -8.38 10.68
N VAL A 11 -5.39 -8.32 9.64
CA VAL A 11 -5.08 -8.84 8.30
C VAL A 11 -5.42 -7.78 7.26
N LEU A 12 -4.50 -7.50 6.36
CA LEU A 12 -4.75 -6.66 5.19
C LEU A 12 -5.67 -7.37 4.20
N GLN A 13 -6.52 -6.62 3.52
CA GLN A 13 -7.24 -7.13 2.35
C GLN A 13 -6.28 -7.79 1.37
N GLY A 14 -6.65 -8.97 0.84
CA GLY A 14 -5.81 -9.77 -0.05
C GLY A 14 -4.71 -10.59 0.64
N SER A 15 -4.67 -10.61 1.96
CA SER A 15 -3.66 -11.33 2.76
C SER A 15 -4.28 -12.39 3.66
N SER A 16 -3.45 -13.08 4.44
CA SER A 16 -3.91 -14.08 5.42
C SER A 16 -3.25 -13.84 6.78
N GLY A 17 -3.92 -14.34 7.81
CA GLY A 17 -3.42 -14.35 9.18
C GLY A 17 -3.75 -15.67 9.88
N THR A 18 -3.07 -15.97 10.97
CA THR A 18 -3.22 -17.23 11.70
C THR A 18 -3.43 -17.01 13.20
N SER A 19 -4.10 -17.98 13.83
CA SER A 19 -4.18 -18.12 15.28
C SER A 19 -4.09 -19.60 15.63
N THR A 20 -3.40 -19.91 16.71
CA THR A 20 -3.32 -21.29 17.24
C THR A 20 -4.48 -21.55 18.19
N ILE A 21 -5.28 -22.55 17.89
CA ILE A 21 -6.36 -23.04 18.75
C ILE A 21 -5.80 -24.18 19.59
N THR A 22 -5.90 -24.07 20.90
CA THR A 22 -5.40 -25.08 21.85
C THR A 22 -6.56 -25.66 22.63
N THR A 23 -6.63 -26.98 22.67
CA THR A 23 -7.55 -27.74 23.56
C THR A 23 -6.79 -28.39 24.69
N THR A 24 -7.31 -28.27 25.90
CA THR A 24 -6.78 -28.95 27.09
C THR A 24 -7.91 -29.73 27.75
N VAL A 25 -7.61 -30.96 28.14
CA VAL A 25 -8.60 -31.86 28.77
C VAL A 25 -8.24 -32.11 30.22
N SER A 26 -9.25 -32.48 31.02
CA SER A 26 -9.14 -32.81 32.44
C SER A 26 -10.26 -33.78 32.83
N GLY A 27 -10.24 -34.32 34.06
CA GLY A 27 -11.32 -35.12 34.59
C GLY A 27 -11.55 -36.45 33.85
N GLY A 28 -10.49 -37.05 33.27
CA GLY A 28 -10.60 -38.35 32.58
C GLY A 28 -11.23 -38.28 31.19
N PHE A 29 -11.35 -37.07 30.58
CA PHE A 29 -11.81 -36.97 29.19
C PHE A 29 -10.84 -37.70 28.24
N SER A 30 -11.39 -38.53 27.32
CA SER A 30 -10.59 -39.40 26.46
C SER A 30 -11.13 -39.52 25.03
N SER A 31 -11.92 -38.54 24.58
CA SER A 31 -12.50 -38.51 23.22
C SER A 31 -11.73 -37.57 22.29
N ALA A 32 -11.83 -37.81 20.99
CA ALA A 32 -11.41 -36.83 19.99
C ALA A 32 -12.30 -35.59 20.06
N ILE A 33 -11.73 -34.43 19.68
CA ILE A 33 -12.42 -33.14 19.67
C ILE A 33 -12.47 -32.63 18.23
N GLY A 34 -13.66 -32.50 17.66
CA GLY A 34 -13.91 -31.84 16.39
C GLY A 34 -13.91 -30.32 16.56
N LEU A 35 -13.31 -29.59 15.60
CA LEU A 35 -13.21 -28.14 15.57
C LEU A 35 -13.98 -27.60 14.39
N THR A 36 -14.76 -26.55 14.61
CA THR A 36 -15.45 -25.79 13.57
C THR A 36 -15.31 -24.29 13.83
N ALA A 37 -15.43 -23.48 12.78
CA ALA A 37 -15.39 -22.02 12.88
C ALA A 37 -16.62 -21.40 12.23
N SER A 38 -17.11 -20.29 12.79
CA SER A 38 -18.26 -19.53 12.28
C SER A 38 -18.12 -18.04 12.59
N GLY A 39 -18.97 -17.20 11.97
CA GLY A 39 -18.97 -15.76 12.20
C GLY A 39 -18.05 -14.97 11.25
N GLN A 40 -17.42 -15.64 10.29
CA GLN A 40 -16.60 -14.96 9.27
C GLN A 40 -17.49 -14.15 8.32
N PRO A 41 -17.05 -12.93 7.92
CA PRO A 41 -17.79 -12.15 6.94
C PRO A 41 -17.59 -12.67 5.52
N THR A 42 -18.42 -12.19 4.59
CA THR A 42 -18.25 -12.45 3.16
C THR A 42 -16.86 -12.02 2.72
N GLY A 43 -16.18 -12.89 1.96
CA GLY A 43 -14.81 -12.67 1.49
C GLY A 43 -13.71 -13.16 2.46
N VAL A 44 -14.09 -13.73 3.61
CA VAL A 44 -13.13 -14.39 4.51
C VAL A 44 -13.36 -15.91 4.51
N THR A 45 -12.29 -16.65 4.22
CA THR A 45 -12.26 -18.12 4.36
C THR A 45 -11.47 -18.49 5.59
N VAL A 46 -12.07 -19.29 6.46
CA VAL A 46 -11.43 -19.81 7.68
C VAL A 46 -11.20 -21.30 7.53
N THR A 47 -9.98 -21.76 7.79
CA THR A 47 -9.60 -23.16 7.80
C THR A 47 -8.94 -23.52 9.12
N LEU A 48 -9.17 -24.73 9.60
CA LEU A 48 -8.56 -25.31 10.79
C LEU A 48 -7.74 -26.53 10.37
N ASN A 49 -6.49 -26.60 10.77
CA ASN A 49 -5.63 -27.75 10.44
C ASN A 49 -4.83 -28.20 11.67
N PRO A 50 -5.10 -29.40 12.22
CA PRO A 50 -6.16 -30.33 11.84
C PRO A 50 -7.56 -29.85 12.23
N THR A 51 -8.62 -30.34 11.56
CA THR A 51 -10.02 -30.08 11.92
C THR A 51 -10.50 -30.90 13.12
N SER A 52 -9.69 -31.83 13.59
CA SER A 52 -9.97 -32.66 14.75
C SER A 52 -8.69 -32.93 15.53
N ILE A 53 -8.78 -32.81 16.86
CA ILE A 53 -7.71 -33.21 17.78
C ILE A 53 -7.99 -34.65 18.21
N ALA A 54 -7.02 -35.54 17.95
CA ALA A 54 -7.15 -36.94 18.29
C ALA A 54 -7.31 -37.16 19.82
N ALA A 55 -7.93 -38.28 20.21
CA ALA A 55 -7.99 -38.65 21.60
C ALA A 55 -6.59 -38.67 22.25
N PRO A 56 -6.43 -38.23 23.50
CA PRO A 56 -7.47 -37.87 24.47
C PRO A 56 -8.06 -36.46 24.33
N GLY A 57 -7.74 -35.70 23.27
CA GLY A 57 -8.35 -34.40 22.98
C GLY A 57 -7.51 -33.18 23.42
N SER A 58 -6.31 -33.37 23.95
CA SER A 58 -5.33 -32.28 24.17
C SER A 58 -4.48 -32.12 22.96
N GLY A 59 -4.38 -30.88 22.45
CA GLY A 59 -3.56 -30.60 21.28
C GLY A 59 -3.83 -29.23 20.70
N THR A 60 -3.29 -28.98 19.51
CA THR A 60 -3.39 -27.71 18.83
C THR A 60 -3.90 -27.88 17.40
N SER A 61 -4.54 -26.84 16.89
CA SER A 61 -4.92 -26.68 15.49
C SER A 61 -4.56 -25.27 15.04
N THR A 62 -3.98 -25.14 13.86
CA THR A 62 -3.75 -23.83 13.23
C THR A 62 -5.02 -23.38 12.53
N MET A 63 -5.58 -22.27 12.99
CA MET A 63 -6.64 -21.54 12.29
C MET A 63 -6.01 -20.55 11.33
N THR A 64 -6.32 -20.67 10.03
CA THR A 64 -5.89 -19.73 9.01
C THR A 64 -7.11 -18.97 8.49
N MET A 65 -6.99 -17.65 8.46
CA MET A 65 -8.01 -16.72 7.94
C MET A 65 -7.46 -16.07 6.67
N VAL A 66 -8.05 -16.38 5.52
CA VAL A 66 -7.69 -15.78 4.21
C VAL A 66 -8.72 -14.71 3.90
N VAL A 67 -8.25 -13.47 3.72
CA VAL A 67 -9.08 -12.29 3.48
C VAL A 67 -8.98 -11.90 2.01
N ALA A 68 -10.10 -11.89 1.29
CA ALA A 68 -10.13 -11.43 -0.09
C ALA A 68 -9.86 -9.90 -0.18
N SER A 69 -9.35 -9.44 -1.32
CA SER A 69 -9.08 -8.01 -1.56
C SER A 69 -10.34 -7.12 -1.54
N THR A 70 -11.52 -7.73 -1.68
CA THR A 70 -12.82 -7.05 -1.67
C THR A 70 -13.57 -7.15 -0.35
N THR A 71 -12.98 -7.80 0.67
CA THR A 71 -13.61 -7.94 1.99
C THR A 71 -13.80 -6.55 2.61
N VAL A 72 -14.97 -6.29 3.18
CA VAL A 72 -15.24 -5.02 3.86
C VAL A 72 -14.29 -4.86 5.06
N VAL A 73 -13.68 -3.68 5.20
CA VAL A 73 -12.83 -3.35 6.35
C VAL A 73 -13.67 -3.28 7.63
N GLY A 74 -13.12 -3.76 8.73
CA GLY A 74 -13.85 -3.79 9.99
C GLY A 74 -13.30 -4.87 10.93
N THR A 75 -13.89 -4.98 12.12
CA THR A 75 -13.56 -6.01 13.10
C THR A 75 -14.69 -7.03 13.19
N TYR A 76 -14.34 -8.29 13.08
CA TYR A 76 -15.25 -9.43 13.05
C TYR A 76 -14.89 -10.44 14.13
N THR A 77 -15.89 -11.02 14.77
CA THR A 77 -15.68 -12.07 15.78
C THR A 77 -15.84 -13.44 15.13
N ILE A 78 -14.73 -14.18 15.04
CA ILE A 78 -14.75 -15.59 14.60
C ILE A 78 -14.88 -16.47 15.83
N THR A 79 -15.94 -17.27 15.89
CA THR A 79 -16.18 -18.23 16.96
C THR A 79 -15.67 -19.60 16.54
N VAL A 80 -14.76 -20.16 17.33
CA VAL A 80 -14.30 -21.54 17.17
C VAL A 80 -15.00 -22.40 18.20
N THR A 81 -15.65 -23.47 17.72
CA THR A 81 -16.39 -24.44 18.53
C THR A 81 -15.63 -25.77 18.56
N ALA A 82 -15.37 -26.26 19.73
CA ALA A 82 -14.76 -27.56 20.01
C ALA A 82 -15.82 -28.53 20.60
N THR A 83 -16.05 -29.65 19.94
CA THR A 83 -17.05 -30.63 20.36
C THR A 83 -16.43 -32.04 20.46
N GLY A 84 -16.61 -32.70 21.58
CA GLY A 84 -16.13 -34.07 21.79
C GLY A 84 -16.71 -34.67 23.05
N GLY A 85 -16.97 -36.00 23.08
CA GLY A 85 -17.53 -36.71 24.24
C GLY A 85 -18.86 -36.12 24.74
N GLY A 86 -19.68 -35.52 23.87
CA GLY A 86 -20.93 -34.87 24.24
C GLY A 86 -20.76 -33.47 24.88
N ILE A 87 -19.54 -32.94 24.98
CA ILE A 87 -19.22 -31.64 25.57
C ILE A 87 -18.87 -30.65 24.46
N THR A 88 -19.35 -29.44 24.58
CA THR A 88 -19.04 -28.34 23.65
C THR A 88 -18.47 -27.15 24.42
N HIS A 89 -17.37 -26.60 23.89
CA HIS A 89 -16.75 -25.37 24.36
C HIS A 89 -16.46 -24.44 23.16
N THR A 90 -16.46 -23.15 23.41
CA THR A 90 -16.17 -22.16 22.40
C THR A 90 -15.06 -21.21 22.84
N THR A 91 -14.32 -20.66 21.86
CA THR A 91 -13.43 -19.51 22.01
C THR A 91 -13.62 -18.57 20.84
N THR A 92 -13.15 -17.34 20.95
CA THR A 92 -13.29 -16.35 19.88
C THR A 92 -11.94 -15.80 19.46
N VAL A 93 -11.83 -15.45 18.19
CA VAL A 93 -10.71 -14.67 17.63
C VAL A 93 -11.28 -13.41 16.99
N ALA A 94 -10.82 -12.26 17.42
CA ALA A 94 -11.15 -10.98 16.79
C ALA A 94 -10.31 -10.81 15.52
N LEU A 95 -10.94 -10.84 14.35
CA LEU A 95 -10.30 -10.55 13.06
C LEU A 95 -10.53 -9.08 12.72
N THR A 96 -9.47 -8.29 12.62
CA THR A 96 -9.52 -6.92 12.09
C THR A 96 -9.04 -6.91 10.65
N VAL A 97 -9.93 -6.66 9.70
CA VAL A 97 -9.61 -6.47 8.29
C VAL A 97 -9.27 -5.00 8.06
N THR A 98 -8.09 -4.74 7.51
CA THR A 98 -7.60 -3.38 7.20
C THR A 98 -7.42 -3.20 5.70
N ALA A 99 -7.69 -1.98 5.21
CA ALA A 99 -7.38 -1.64 3.82
C ALA A 99 -5.86 -1.53 3.64
N PRO A 100 -5.32 -1.88 2.44
CA PRO A 100 -3.94 -1.53 2.11
C PRO A 100 -3.78 -0.01 2.15
N THR A 101 -2.64 0.46 2.64
CA THR A 101 -2.29 1.88 2.56
C THR A 101 -2.26 2.28 1.08
N ALA A 102 -3.00 3.31 0.72
CA ALA A 102 -2.95 3.83 -0.65
C ALA A 102 -1.51 4.23 -0.97
N GLY A 103 -0.98 3.71 -2.05
CA GLY A 103 0.33 4.09 -2.54
C GLY A 103 0.36 5.59 -2.88
N ALA A 104 1.46 6.26 -2.61
CA ALA A 104 1.68 7.67 -2.90
C ALA A 104 3.05 7.90 -3.52
N PHE A 105 3.22 9.04 -4.19
CA PHE A 105 4.52 9.52 -4.62
C PHE A 105 4.73 10.98 -4.23
N THR A 106 5.98 11.39 -4.20
CA THR A 106 6.39 12.79 -4.09
C THR A 106 7.12 13.22 -5.34
N ILE A 107 7.15 14.52 -5.64
CA ILE A 107 7.89 15.11 -6.75
C ILE A 107 8.71 16.30 -6.26
N SER A 108 9.94 16.40 -6.71
CA SER A 108 10.84 17.51 -6.42
C SER A 108 11.64 17.88 -7.66
N VAL A 109 12.20 19.09 -7.68
CA VAL A 109 13.08 19.58 -8.74
C VAL A 109 14.36 20.16 -8.14
N SER A 110 15.49 19.92 -8.78
CA SER A 110 16.78 20.48 -8.38
C SER A 110 17.56 20.99 -9.62
N PRO A 111 18.02 22.24 -9.60
CA PRO A 111 17.81 23.26 -8.55
C PRO A 111 16.35 23.74 -8.50
N THR A 112 15.93 24.33 -7.38
CA THR A 112 14.58 24.94 -7.22
C THR A 112 14.47 26.33 -7.82
N SER A 113 15.60 26.91 -8.19
CA SER A 113 15.69 28.22 -8.89
C SER A 113 16.91 28.26 -9.79
N GLY A 114 16.83 29.05 -10.83
CA GLY A 114 17.94 29.26 -11.76
C GLY A 114 17.63 30.31 -12.80
N TYR A 115 18.66 30.69 -13.57
CA TYR A 115 18.50 31.63 -14.69
C TYR A 115 19.18 31.11 -15.96
N LEU A 116 18.68 31.52 -17.11
CA LEU A 116 19.32 31.31 -18.41
C LEU A 116 19.30 32.60 -19.21
N ARG A 117 20.35 32.83 -19.95
CA ARG A 117 20.40 33.95 -20.93
C ARG A 117 19.58 33.61 -22.16
N GLN A 118 19.04 34.62 -22.81
CA GLN A 118 18.40 34.49 -24.12
C GLN A 118 19.33 33.74 -25.10
N GLY A 119 18.82 32.71 -25.76
CA GLY A 119 19.53 31.81 -26.66
C GLY A 119 20.31 30.68 -26.00
N GLN A 120 20.15 30.46 -24.69
CA GLN A 120 20.81 29.40 -23.94
C GLN A 120 19.83 28.25 -23.59
N SER A 121 20.41 27.12 -23.24
CA SER A 121 19.68 25.96 -22.67
C SER A 121 20.33 25.56 -21.37
N GLY A 122 19.54 24.96 -20.48
CA GLY A 122 20.00 24.44 -19.19
C GLY A 122 19.14 23.28 -18.73
N TYR A 123 19.61 22.62 -17.69
CA TYR A 123 18.96 21.44 -17.14
C TYR A 123 18.57 21.63 -15.68
N ALA A 124 17.47 20.99 -15.31
CA ALA A 124 17.11 20.70 -13.94
C ALA A 124 16.75 19.22 -13.85
N VAL A 125 16.89 18.62 -12.69
CA VAL A 125 16.53 17.21 -12.46
C VAL A 125 15.23 17.16 -11.68
N VAL A 126 14.26 16.45 -12.22
CA VAL A 126 13.01 16.12 -11.52
C VAL A 126 13.17 14.74 -10.91
N THR A 127 12.88 14.62 -9.62
CA THR A 127 12.97 13.38 -8.87
C THR A 127 11.61 13.00 -8.31
N THR A 128 11.23 11.74 -8.45
CA THR A 128 10.05 11.17 -7.81
C THR A 128 10.46 10.06 -6.84
N ALA A 129 9.81 10.01 -5.67
CA ALA A 129 9.94 8.95 -4.69
C ALA A 129 8.57 8.38 -4.35
N VAL A 130 8.49 7.06 -4.17
CA VAL A 130 7.22 6.35 -3.94
C VAL A 130 7.14 5.78 -2.52
N SER A 131 5.92 5.61 -2.03
CA SER A 131 5.64 5.04 -0.71
C SER A 131 4.32 4.27 -0.73
N GLY A 132 4.03 3.50 0.34
CA GLY A 132 2.74 2.83 0.55
C GLY A 132 2.36 1.85 -0.55
N GLY A 133 3.35 1.24 -1.26
CA GLY A 133 3.06 0.28 -2.33
C GLY A 133 2.62 0.93 -3.66
N PHE A 134 2.88 2.21 -3.88
CA PHE A 134 2.67 2.83 -5.19
C PHE A 134 3.47 2.09 -6.27
N SER A 135 2.83 1.77 -7.39
CA SER A 135 3.42 0.91 -8.44
C SER A 135 3.05 1.32 -9.87
N SER A 136 2.72 2.60 -10.08
CA SER A 136 2.35 3.12 -11.40
C SER A 136 3.46 3.98 -12.00
N ALA A 137 3.50 4.08 -13.34
CA ALA A 137 4.33 5.06 -14.00
C ALA A 137 3.83 6.49 -13.70
N ILE A 138 4.75 7.46 -13.70
CA ILE A 138 4.45 8.87 -13.44
C ILE A 138 4.77 9.68 -14.70
N ALA A 139 3.74 10.20 -15.36
CA ALA A 139 3.89 11.12 -16.49
C ALA A 139 4.23 12.52 -16.00
N LEU A 140 5.18 13.17 -16.64
CA LEU A 140 5.67 14.50 -16.32
C LEU A 140 5.20 15.54 -17.33
N SER A 141 4.87 16.74 -16.85
CA SER A 141 4.54 17.90 -17.67
C SER A 141 4.92 19.18 -16.94
N ALA A 142 5.03 20.29 -17.66
CA ALA A 142 5.30 21.59 -17.07
C ALA A 142 4.40 22.67 -17.68
N THR A 143 4.09 23.69 -16.87
CA THR A 143 3.33 24.88 -17.27
C THR A 143 3.98 26.14 -16.67
N GLY A 144 3.61 27.32 -17.17
CA GLY A 144 4.13 28.61 -16.68
C GLY A 144 5.35 29.13 -17.46
N ALA A 145 5.83 28.41 -18.48
CA ALA A 145 6.87 28.89 -19.34
C ALA A 145 6.38 30.08 -20.21
N PRO A 146 7.14 31.17 -20.34
CA PRO A 146 6.78 32.28 -21.23
C PRO A 146 6.95 31.87 -22.71
N SER A 147 6.45 32.70 -23.61
CA SER A 147 6.67 32.51 -25.05
C SER A 147 8.16 32.45 -25.35
N GLY A 148 8.56 31.54 -26.25
CA GLY A 148 9.98 31.35 -26.62
C GLY A 148 10.79 30.53 -25.60
N VAL A 149 10.19 30.02 -24.54
CA VAL A 149 10.81 29.01 -23.66
C VAL A 149 10.13 27.68 -23.89
N THR A 150 10.91 26.65 -24.22
CA THR A 150 10.44 25.27 -24.36
C THR A 150 10.99 24.39 -23.25
N ILE A 151 10.19 23.45 -22.79
CA ILE A 151 10.53 22.50 -21.73
C ILE A 151 10.29 21.09 -22.25
N SER A 152 11.26 20.22 -22.05
CA SER A 152 11.13 18.78 -22.33
C SER A 152 11.69 17.95 -21.19
N PHE A 153 11.18 16.74 -21.05
CA PHE A 153 11.59 15.77 -20.03
C PHE A 153 12.17 14.53 -20.69
N THR A 154 13.28 14.03 -20.15
CA THR A 154 13.91 12.79 -20.62
C THR A 154 14.26 11.89 -19.43
N PRO A 155 13.49 10.82 -19.21
CA PRO A 155 12.26 10.41 -19.90
C PRO A 155 11.05 11.30 -19.58
N ALA A 156 10.08 11.39 -20.48
CA ALA A 156 8.84 12.13 -20.25
C ALA A 156 7.89 11.42 -19.25
N SER A 157 8.18 10.16 -18.96
CA SER A 157 7.47 9.37 -17.94
C SER A 157 8.46 8.51 -17.18
N ILE A 158 8.41 8.57 -15.86
CA ILE A 158 9.17 7.67 -14.98
C ILE A 158 8.43 6.35 -14.91
N ALA A 159 9.08 5.27 -15.34
CA ALA A 159 8.47 3.94 -15.42
C ALA A 159 8.04 3.43 -14.03
N ALA A 160 7.07 2.51 -13.99
CA ALA A 160 6.70 1.82 -12.75
C ALA A 160 7.94 1.19 -12.09
N PRO A 161 8.05 1.25 -10.75
CA PRO A 161 7.03 1.66 -9.77
C PRO A 161 6.86 3.17 -9.59
N GLY A 162 7.53 4.02 -10.37
CA GLY A 162 7.38 5.47 -10.32
C GLY A 162 8.46 6.21 -9.50
N ALA A 163 9.42 5.49 -8.93
CA ALA A 163 10.59 6.10 -8.30
C ALA A 163 11.70 6.28 -9.34
N GLY A 164 12.27 7.47 -9.44
CA GLY A 164 13.34 7.74 -10.38
C GLY A 164 13.53 9.22 -10.66
N THR A 165 14.30 9.49 -11.70
CA THR A 165 14.64 10.85 -12.12
C THR A 165 14.32 11.07 -13.60
N SER A 166 14.13 12.34 -13.96
CA SER A 166 14.02 12.80 -15.34
C SER A 166 14.77 14.11 -15.50
N ASP A 167 15.57 14.21 -16.54
CA ASP A 167 16.22 15.45 -16.92
C ASP A 167 15.20 16.37 -17.59
N MET A 168 15.03 17.56 -17.02
CA MET A 168 14.21 18.63 -17.56
C MET A 168 15.10 19.61 -18.30
N LEU A 169 15.02 19.62 -19.63
CA LEU A 169 15.72 20.58 -20.48
C LEU A 169 14.85 21.81 -20.68
N LEU A 170 15.39 22.98 -20.35
CA LEU A 170 14.83 24.31 -20.67
C LEU A 170 15.63 24.92 -21.82
N THR A 171 14.97 25.36 -22.87
CA THR A 171 15.60 26.09 -23.99
C THR A 171 14.95 27.45 -24.14
N VAL A 172 15.76 28.48 -24.07
CA VAL A 172 15.34 29.88 -24.15
C VAL A 172 15.68 30.45 -25.53
N SER A 173 14.69 30.89 -26.27
CA SER A 173 14.90 31.57 -27.56
C SER A 173 15.60 32.92 -27.34
N ARG A 174 16.19 33.47 -28.42
CA ARG A 174 16.82 34.79 -28.39
C ARG A 174 15.83 35.93 -28.18
N THR A 175 14.56 35.69 -28.38
CA THR A 175 13.45 36.65 -28.28
C THR A 175 12.54 36.42 -27.10
N ALA A 176 12.87 35.46 -26.23
CA ALA A 176 12.07 35.18 -25.03
C ALA A 176 12.04 36.44 -24.13
N PRO A 177 10.88 36.78 -23.55
CA PRO A 177 10.79 37.93 -22.67
C PRO A 177 11.63 37.74 -21.41
N VAL A 178 12.35 38.80 -21.00
CA VAL A 178 13.13 38.82 -19.75
C VAL A 178 12.18 38.92 -18.57
N GLY A 179 12.45 38.16 -17.52
CA GLY A 179 11.63 38.13 -16.30
C GLY A 179 11.76 36.86 -15.54
N THR A 180 11.11 36.80 -14.38
CA THR A 180 11.05 35.63 -13.50
C THR A 180 9.72 34.93 -13.67
N TYR A 181 9.76 33.60 -13.86
CA TYR A 181 8.62 32.78 -14.19
C TYR A 181 8.55 31.57 -13.24
N PRO A 182 7.43 31.37 -12.56
CA PRO A 182 7.22 30.13 -11.81
C PRO A 182 6.81 29.01 -12.77
N ILE A 183 7.72 28.06 -12.98
CA ILE A 183 7.46 26.86 -13.77
C ILE A 183 6.88 25.80 -12.85
N THR A 184 5.62 25.48 -13.04
CA THR A 184 4.96 24.39 -12.31
C THR A 184 5.20 23.07 -13.03
N ILE A 185 5.91 22.16 -12.38
CA ILE A 185 6.15 20.79 -12.84
C ILE A 185 5.11 19.90 -12.20
N LYS A 186 4.41 19.12 -13.01
CA LYS A 186 3.33 18.22 -12.58
C LYS A 186 3.69 16.78 -12.91
N GLY A 187 3.54 15.89 -11.92
CA GLY A 187 3.58 14.44 -12.06
C GLY A 187 2.19 13.85 -11.88
N ILE A 188 1.80 12.93 -12.77
CA ILE A 188 0.52 12.20 -12.69
C ILE A 188 0.81 10.71 -12.79
N GLY A 189 0.35 9.94 -11.80
CA GLY A 189 0.49 8.48 -11.79
C GLY A 189 -0.48 7.84 -10.80
N GLY A 190 -1.04 6.66 -11.12
CA GLY A 190 -1.96 5.94 -10.24
C GLY A 190 -3.20 6.75 -9.83
N GLY A 191 -3.66 7.69 -10.66
CA GLY A 191 -4.77 8.59 -10.33
C GLY A 191 -4.39 9.75 -9.38
N ILE A 192 -3.14 9.84 -8.96
CA ILE A 192 -2.62 10.88 -8.05
C ILE A 192 -1.90 11.94 -8.87
N THR A 193 -2.01 13.20 -8.44
CA THR A 193 -1.31 14.34 -9.02
C THR A 193 -0.52 15.07 -7.95
N HIS A 194 0.77 15.29 -8.19
CA HIS A 194 1.62 16.15 -7.38
C HIS A 194 2.33 17.16 -8.23
N THR A 195 2.69 18.31 -7.64
CA THR A 195 3.37 19.42 -8.31
C THR A 195 4.56 19.90 -7.49
N THR A 196 5.56 20.44 -8.18
CA THR A 196 6.66 21.20 -7.61
C THR A 196 6.91 22.43 -8.49
N VAL A 197 7.62 23.42 -7.98
CA VAL A 197 7.85 24.68 -8.69
C VAL A 197 9.35 24.94 -8.83
N LEU A 198 9.77 25.29 -10.04
CA LEU A 198 11.07 25.85 -10.34
C LEU A 198 10.90 27.36 -10.59
N THR A 199 11.54 28.21 -9.79
CA THR A 199 11.61 29.65 -10.05
C THR A 199 12.67 29.92 -11.11
N PHE A 200 12.25 30.23 -12.31
CA PHE A 200 13.12 30.38 -13.49
C PHE A 200 13.21 31.83 -13.98
N GLU A 201 14.41 32.31 -14.16
CA GLU A 201 14.65 33.69 -14.67
C GLU A 201 15.24 33.67 -16.09
N VAL A 202 14.64 34.42 -16.99
CA VAL A 202 15.20 34.73 -18.30
C VAL A 202 15.94 36.08 -18.20
N VAL A 203 17.22 36.05 -18.46
CA VAL A 203 18.06 37.27 -18.46
C VAL A 203 18.56 37.63 -19.86
N ARG A 204 18.87 38.89 -20.06
CA ARG A 204 19.43 39.36 -21.37
C ARG A 204 20.74 38.64 -21.69
N ARG A 205 21.00 38.52 -22.98
CA ARG A 205 22.23 37.96 -23.54
C ARG A 205 23.46 38.77 -23.14
#